data_e07ea05d198c7586d873749bb143344b
#
_entry.id   e07ea05d198c7586d873749bb143344b
#
_cell.length_a   1.000
_cell.length_b   1.000
_cell.length_c   1.000
_cell.angle_alpha   90.00
_cell.angle_beta   90.00
_cell.angle_gamma   90.00
#
_symmetry.space_group_name_H-M   'P 1'
#
loop_
_entity.id
_entity.type
_entity.pdbx_description
1 polymer ?
#
loop_
_entity_poly.entity_id
_entity_poly.type
_entity_poly.pdbx_seq_one_letter_code
_entity_poly.pdbx_strand_id
1 'polypeptide(L)'
;MVKAAKGRKQRAAKRPAPAKASKPARPRAKAAQSRGPTSKPTVIDVHAHVLVPDVVKRTYDQSQYSRAVAGPGGVPEPLYKRMTEVPLRLKEMDATGVDIQVISPSIMQQCTYGMEPDDAIALDRLGNDRVAEAVAQHPDRLVGLGSLPLHEVALAAAELERCVRDLGLRGVIISSHVNGIELGDERLRPFWAKAEQVGAVIFIHPAGNTEQRMLRNRLMITVGQPLEEAYALSSLIYEGVMDQFPKLKIMVAHGGGYLPFYAGRHDNEYRYGRAPQLKGDFSSYLPRFFYDSVLFNPDMLEFLVTKVPASHVMLASDYPFAEKKPVEYIRRAKKIGKKEQDAILGTNAAGLFGISI
;
A
#
# COMPACT_ATOMS: atom_id res chain seq x y z
N MET A 1 73.84 1.03 -45.41
CA MET A 1 73.07 2.07 -46.09
C MET A 1 71.63 1.75 -45.96
N VAL A 2 70.93 2.37 -45.03
CA VAL A 2 69.43 2.32 -44.95
C VAL A 2 68.97 3.68 -44.53
N LYS A 3 68.13 4.29 -45.36
CA LYS A 3 67.59 5.64 -45.19
C LYS A 3 66.45 5.64 -44.16
N ALA A 4 66.45 6.62 -43.23
CA ALA A 4 65.42 6.95 -42.29
C ALA A 4 64.22 7.56 -42.97
N ALA A 5 62.97 7.07 -42.66
CA ALA A 5 61.74 7.67 -43.04
C ALA A 5 61.15 8.50 -41.88
N LYS A 6 60.84 9.76 -42.17
CA LYS A 6 60.27 10.73 -41.23
C LYS A 6 58.81 10.42 -40.93
N GLY A 7 58.46 10.20 -39.66
CA GLY A 7 57.07 10.04 -39.18
C GLY A 7 56.34 11.38 -39.11
N ARG A 8 55.19 11.45 -39.72
CA ARG A 8 54.20 12.56 -39.66
C ARG A 8 53.38 12.44 -38.35
N LYS A 9 53.48 13.45 -37.48
CA LYS A 9 52.62 13.58 -36.30
C LYS A 9 51.19 13.93 -36.77
N GLN A 10 50.25 13.02 -36.55
CA GLN A 10 48.82 13.34 -36.65
C GLN A 10 48.36 14.03 -35.36
N ARG A 11 47.73 15.19 -35.50
CA ARG A 11 47.04 15.93 -34.45
C ARG A 11 45.74 15.20 -34.10
N ALA A 12 45.60 14.76 -32.87
CA ALA A 12 44.37 14.21 -32.32
C ALA A 12 43.33 15.34 -32.17
N ALA A 13 42.16 15.20 -32.83
CA ALA A 13 41.03 16.09 -32.67
C ALA A 13 40.37 15.84 -31.29
N LYS A 14 40.20 16.91 -30.51
CA LYS A 14 39.48 16.88 -29.24
C LYS A 14 37.99 16.56 -29.51
N ARG A 15 37.48 15.49 -28.93
CA ARG A 15 36.03 15.19 -28.86
C ARG A 15 35.34 16.25 -27.99
N PRO A 16 34.16 16.76 -28.40
CA PRO A 16 33.37 17.66 -27.55
C PRO A 16 32.80 16.90 -26.37
N ALA A 17 32.76 17.54 -25.18
CA ALA A 17 32.19 17.01 -23.96
C ALA A 17 30.68 16.81 -24.11
N PRO A 18 30.09 15.78 -23.47
CA PRO A 18 28.64 15.56 -23.54
C PRO A 18 27.89 16.70 -22.84
N ALA A 19 26.86 17.19 -23.50
CA ALA A 19 25.97 18.22 -22.98
C ALA A 19 25.28 17.72 -21.70
N LYS A 20 25.31 18.51 -20.63
CA LYS A 20 24.57 18.22 -19.40
C LYS A 20 23.08 18.24 -19.70
N ALA A 21 22.42 17.10 -19.56
CA ALA A 21 20.98 17.00 -19.61
C ALA A 21 20.37 17.86 -18.50
N SER A 22 19.55 18.83 -18.85
CA SER A 22 18.79 19.67 -17.94
C SER A 22 17.72 18.79 -17.27
N LYS A 23 17.72 18.72 -15.93
CA LYS A 23 16.64 18.07 -15.15
C LYS A 23 15.32 18.76 -15.50
N PRO A 24 14.22 18.01 -15.74
CA PRO A 24 12.91 18.61 -15.93
C PRO A 24 12.50 19.37 -14.67
N ALA A 25 12.02 20.58 -14.83
CA ALA A 25 11.53 21.41 -13.75
C ALA A 25 10.28 20.75 -13.13
N ARG A 26 10.28 20.60 -11.79
CA ARG A 26 9.11 20.14 -11.03
C ARG A 26 7.90 21.05 -11.35
N PRO A 27 6.73 20.49 -11.69
CA PRO A 27 5.51 21.30 -11.77
C PRO A 27 5.23 21.87 -10.36
N ARG A 28 5.15 23.18 -10.23
CA ARG A 28 4.67 23.84 -8.99
C ARG A 28 3.22 23.45 -8.80
N ALA A 29 2.93 22.73 -7.72
CA ALA A 29 1.57 22.51 -7.27
C ALA A 29 0.88 23.87 -7.11
N LYS A 30 -0.24 24.06 -7.80
CA LYS A 30 -1.12 25.21 -7.55
C LYS A 30 -1.62 25.08 -6.10
N ALA A 31 -1.39 26.09 -5.28
CA ALA A 31 -1.91 26.15 -3.92
C ALA A 31 -3.42 25.94 -3.97
N ALA A 32 -3.90 24.92 -3.24
CA ALA A 32 -5.33 24.70 -3.07
C ALA A 32 -5.92 25.93 -2.37
N GLN A 33 -6.98 26.50 -2.94
CA GLN A 33 -7.73 27.59 -2.30
C GLN A 33 -8.34 27.05 -1.01
N SER A 34 -8.01 27.65 0.13
CA SER A 34 -8.58 27.31 1.45
C SER A 34 -10.09 27.48 1.40
N ARG A 35 -10.83 26.37 1.53
CA ARG A 35 -12.28 26.42 1.68
C ARG A 35 -12.64 26.97 3.06
N GLY A 36 -13.61 27.88 3.12
CA GLY A 36 -14.07 28.50 4.37
C GLY A 36 -14.76 27.51 5.33
N PRO A 37 -15.01 27.90 6.60
CA PRO A 37 -15.35 26.98 7.70
C PRO A 37 -16.72 26.26 7.66
N THR A 38 -17.45 26.28 6.54
CA THR A 38 -18.74 25.59 6.32
C THR A 38 -18.69 24.54 5.21
N SER A 39 -17.52 24.21 4.68
CA SER A 39 -17.40 23.25 3.59
C SER A 39 -17.56 21.80 4.08
N LYS A 40 -18.24 20.99 3.26
CA LYS A 40 -18.29 19.53 3.39
C LYS A 40 -16.86 18.99 3.58
N PRO A 41 -16.62 18.03 4.50
CA PRO A 41 -15.28 17.46 4.69
C PRO A 41 -14.80 16.83 3.38
N THR A 42 -13.52 17.03 3.04
CA THR A 42 -12.88 16.32 1.94
C THR A 42 -12.89 14.82 2.24
N VAL A 43 -13.36 14.01 1.31
CA VAL A 43 -13.48 12.56 1.45
C VAL A 43 -12.30 11.89 0.76
N ILE A 44 -11.53 11.12 1.52
CA ILE A 44 -10.34 10.42 1.04
C ILE A 44 -10.53 8.91 1.24
N ASP A 45 -10.54 8.16 0.14
CA ASP A 45 -10.59 6.71 0.13
C ASP A 45 -9.14 6.16 0.07
N VAL A 46 -8.73 5.42 1.10
CA VAL A 46 -7.33 4.96 1.22
C VAL A 46 -7.06 3.57 0.66
N HIS A 47 -8.11 2.84 0.23
CA HIS A 47 -7.97 1.48 -0.25
C HIS A 47 -8.66 1.30 -1.61
N ALA A 48 -7.86 1.44 -2.67
CA ALA A 48 -8.35 1.32 -4.03
C ALA A 48 -7.30 0.72 -4.96
N HIS A 49 -7.67 -0.37 -5.63
CA HIS A 49 -6.78 -1.13 -6.47
C HIS A 49 -6.71 -0.60 -7.90
N VAL A 50 -5.51 -0.69 -8.49
CA VAL A 50 -5.26 -0.49 -9.91
C VAL A 50 -4.58 -1.73 -10.50
N LEU A 51 -4.80 -1.96 -11.78
CA LEU A 51 -4.05 -2.91 -12.58
C LEU A 51 -3.26 -2.14 -13.65
N VAL A 52 -2.01 -2.55 -13.81
CA VAL A 52 -1.17 -2.12 -14.94
C VAL A 52 -1.15 -3.26 -15.95
N PRO A 53 -1.76 -3.10 -17.13
CA PRO A 53 -1.98 -4.19 -18.09
C PRO A 53 -0.74 -4.99 -18.44
N ASP A 54 0.39 -4.29 -18.67
CA ASP A 54 1.66 -4.94 -19.02
C ASP A 54 2.27 -5.76 -17.86
N VAL A 55 2.02 -5.35 -16.62
CA VAL A 55 2.44 -6.08 -15.41
C VAL A 55 1.55 -7.31 -15.23
N VAL A 56 0.22 -7.12 -15.22
CA VAL A 56 -0.75 -8.21 -15.04
C VAL A 56 -0.56 -9.33 -16.02
N LYS A 57 -0.30 -9.00 -17.29
CA LYS A 57 -0.06 -10.01 -18.35
C LYS A 57 1.09 -10.95 -18.01
N ARG A 58 2.10 -10.49 -17.24
CA ARG A 58 3.27 -11.29 -16.87
C ARG A 58 3.15 -11.95 -15.49
N THR A 59 2.39 -11.34 -14.57
CA THR A 59 2.24 -11.85 -13.19
C THR A 59 1.02 -12.73 -13.01
N TYR A 60 0.00 -12.61 -13.87
CA TYR A 60 -1.29 -13.28 -13.69
C TYR A 60 -1.18 -14.80 -13.58
N ASP A 61 -0.43 -15.44 -14.47
CA ASP A 61 -0.27 -16.91 -14.48
C ASP A 61 0.59 -17.44 -13.33
N GLN A 62 1.36 -16.57 -12.67
CA GLN A 62 2.24 -16.94 -11.57
C GLN A 62 1.52 -16.88 -10.21
N SER A 63 0.47 -16.09 -10.09
CA SER A 63 -0.32 -15.99 -8.87
C SER A 63 -1.35 -17.11 -8.78
N GLN A 64 -1.14 -18.06 -7.85
CA GLN A 64 -2.15 -19.09 -7.56
C GLN A 64 -3.47 -18.46 -7.10
N TYR A 65 -3.40 -17.32 -6.45
CA TYR A 65 -4.55 -16.58 -5.97
C TYR A 65 -5.34 -15.93 -7.11
N SER A 66 -4.68 -15.30 -8.07
CA SER A 66 -5.33 -14.73 -9.25
C SER A 66 -6.15 -15.79 -10.00
N ARG A 67 -5.60 -16.98 -10.14
CA ARG A 67 -6.29 -18.11 -10.75
C ARG A 67 -7.50 -18.61 -9.96
N ALA A 68 -7.40 -18.62 -8.63
CA ALA A 68 -8.47 -19.07 -7.75
C ALA A 68 -9.64 -18.05 -7.65
N VAL A 69 -9.35 -16.75 -7.72
CA VAL A 69 -10.36 -15.67 -7.56
C VAL A 69 -10.98 -15.26 -8.88
N ALA A 70 -10.18 -15.13 -9.93
CA ALA A 70 -10.65 -14.63 -11.22
C ALA A 70 -11.12 -15.75 -12.16
N GLY A 71 -10.87 -17.02 -11.80
CA GLY A 71 -11.17 -18.17 -12.63
C GLY A 71 -10.22 -18.30 -13.84
N PRO A 72 -10.43 -19.33 -14.69
CA PRO A 72 -9.53 -19.65 -15.81
C PRO A 72 -9.54 -18.59 -16.94
N GLY A 73 -10.44 -17.61 -16.90
CA GLY A 73 -10.59 -16.58 -17.94
C GLY A 73 -9.96 -15.22 -17.62
N GLY A 74 -9.27 -15.07 -16.48
CA GLY A 74 -8.69 -13.78 -16.08
C GLY A 74 -9.65 -12.94 -15.23
N VAL A 75 -9.24 -11.69 -14.96
CA VAL A 75 -10.11 -10.73 -14.27
C VAL A 75 -11.31 -10.42 -15.16
N PRO A 76 -12.57 -10.54 -14.69
CA PRO A 76 -13.76 -10.24 -15.49
C PRO A 76 -13.69 -8.83 -16.09
N GLU A 77 -14.09 -8.67 -17.36
CA GLU A 77 -13.94 -7.43 -18.12
C GLU A 77 -14.48 -6.18 -17.40
N PRO A 78 -15.68 -6.18 -16.80
CA PRO A 78 -16.17 -5.00 -16.10
C PRO A 78 -15.29 -4.60 -14.91
N LEU A 79 -14.71 -5.58 -14.23
CA LEU A 79 -13.80 -5.37 -13.11
C LEU A 79 -12.44 -4.88 -13.60
N TYR A 80 -11.93 -5.47 -14.67
CA TYR A 80 -10.68 -5.07 -15.31
C TYR A 80 -10.71 -3.61 -15.76
N LYS A 81 -11.79 -3.17 -16.43
CA LYS A 81 -11.98 -1.77 -16.82
C LYS A 81 -11.97 -0.82 -15.64
N ARG A 82 -12.66 -1.14 -14.57
CA ARG A 82 -12.67 -0.33 -13.35
C ARG A 82 -11.28 -0.18 -12.73
N MET A 83 -10.42 -1.18 -12.88
CA MET A 83 -9.06 -1.16 -12.34
C MET A 83 -8.03 -0.53 -13.28
N THR A 84 -8.33 -0.40 -14.58
CA THR A 84 -7.38 0.10 -15.59
C THR A 84 -7.75 1.46 -16.18
N GLU A 85 -9.05 1.83 -16.19
CA GLU A 85 -9.52 3.04 -16.84
C GLU A 85 -9.70 4.19 -15.83
N VAL A 86 -8.77 5.14 -15.80
CA VAL A 86 -8.82 6.30 -14.90
C VAL A 86 -10.09 7.15 -15.10
N PRO A 87 -10.56 7.45 -16.33
CA PRO A 87 -11.80 8.22 -16.51
C PRO A 87 -13.03 7.55 -15.89
N LEU A 88 -13.15 6.21 -15.96
CA LEU A 88 -14.23 5.46 -15.32
C LEU A 88 -14.12 5.57 -13.80
N ARG A 89 -12.94 5.40 -13.25
CA ARG A 89 -12.65 5.56 -11.82
C ARG A 89 -13.09 6.94 -11.30
N LEU A 90 -12.68 8.02 -11.96
CA LEU A 90 -13.04 9.38 -11.55
C LEU A 90 -14.55 9.59 -11.54
N LYS A 91 -15.25 9.08 -12.56
CA LYS A 91 -16.72 9.13 -12.62
C LYS A 91 -17.37 8.37 -11.43
N GLU A 92 -16.84 7.21 -11.07
CA GLU A 92 -17.35 6.43 -9.93
C GLU A 92 -17.00 7.07 -8.58
N MET A 93 -15.84 7.71 -8.44
CA MET A 93 -15.50 8.54 -7.28
C MET A 93 -16.52 9.68 -7.10
N ASP A 94 -16.84 10.40 -8.16
CA ASP A 94 -17.85 11.47 -8.12
C ASP A 94 -19.22 10.94 -7.71
N ALA A 95 -19.62 9.80 -8.25
CA ALA A 95 -20.90 9.16 -7.93
C ALA A 95 -21.00 8.66 -6.46
N THR A 96 -19.86 8.33 -5.85
CA THR A 96 -19.78 7.84 -4.46
C THR A 96 -19.42 8.92 -3.45
N GLY A 97 -19.11 10.14 -3.91
CA GLY A 97 -18.75 11.28 -3.07
C GLY A 97 -17.33 11.22 -2.54
N VAL A 98 -16.42 10.50 -3.23
CA VAL A 98 -15.00 10.43 -2.93
C VAL A 98 -14.28 11.55 -3.69
N ASP A 99 -13.60 12.43 -2.95
CA ASP A 99 -12.86 13.54 -3.55
C ASP A 99 -11.45 13.09 -3.99
N ILE A 100 -10.75 12.34 -3.15
CA ILE A 100 -9.39 11.85 -3.39
C ILE A 100 -9.34 10.34 -3.14
N GLN A 101 -8.60 9.62 -3.99
CA GLN A 101 -8.39 8.19 -3.82
C GLN A 101 -6.90 7.85 -3.77
N VAL A 102 -6.49 7.09 -2.76
CA VAL A 102 -5.15 6.49 -2.69
C VAL A 102 -5.17 5.20 -3.49
N ILE A 103 -4.52 5.21 -4.64
CA ILE A 103 -4.47 4.06 -5.55
C ILE A 103 -3.21 3.23 -5.31
N SER A 104 -3.34 1.91 -5.34
CA SER A 104 -2.25 0.96 -5.17
C SER A 104 -2.32 -0.17 -6.19
N PRO A 105 -1.18 -0.69 -6.70
CA PRO A 105 -1.16 -1.92 -7.47
C PRO A 105 -1.84 -3.06 -6.70
N SER A 106 -2.71 -3.82 -7.36
CA SER A 106 -3.36 -4.95 -6.69
C SER A 106 -2.36 -6.07 -6.41
N ILE A 107 -1.98 -6.23 -5.15
CA ILE A 107 -1.01 -7.26 -4.73
C ILE A 107 -1.48 -8.69 -5.08
N MET A 108 -2.78 -8.89 -5.18
CA MET A 108 -3.34 -10.18 -5.53
C MET A 108 -3.11 -10.58 -6.98
N GLN A 109 -3.07 -9.62 -7.90
CA GLN A 109 -2.90 -9.85 -9.34
C GLN A 109 -1.52 -9.45 -9.87
N GLN A 110 -0.78 -8.62 -9.15
CA GLN A 110 0.49 -8.04 -9.60
C GLN A 110 1.67 -8.32 -8.66
N CYS A 111 1.54 -9.32 -7.76
CA CYS A 111 2.63 -9.70 -6.87
C CYS A 111 3.77 -10.34 -7.66
N THR A 112 4.97 -9.84 -7.44
CA THR A 112 6.21 -10.28 -8.10
C THR A 112 7.05 -11.24 -7.26
N TYR A 113 6.62 -11.60 -6.05
CA TYR A 113 7.43 -12.35 -5.07
C TYR A 113 7.84 -13.77 -5.51
N GLY A 114 7.18 -14.34 -6.49
CA GLY A 114 7.53 -15.64 -7.07
C GLY A 114 8.40 -15.56 -8.33
N MET A 115 8.91 -14.36 -8.67
CA MET A 115 9.68 -14.13 -9.89
C MET A 115 11.18 -14.03 -9.61
N GLU A 116 11.99 -14.22 -10.65
CA GLU A 116 13.43 -13.94 -10.58
C GLU A 116 13.65 -12.44 -10.29
N PRO A 117 14.72 -12.08 -9.52
CA PRO A 117 14.94 -10.72 -9.01
C PRO A 117 14.90 -9.61 -10.08
N ASP A 118 15.57 -9.83 -11.21
CA ASP A 118 15.66 -8.84 -12.29
C ASP A 118 14.31 -8.62 -13.00
N ASP A 119 13.53 -9.68 -13.19
CA ASP A 119 12.18 -9.60 -13.74
C ASP A 119 11.21 -8.94 -12.75
N ALA A 120 11.29 -9.30 -11.48
CA ALA A 120 10.46 -8.75 -10.43
C ALA A 120 10.63 -7.24 -10.31
N ILE A 121 11.89 -6.76 -10.16
CA ILE A 121 12.16 -5.33 -10.03
C ILE A 121 11.80 -4.55 -11.29
N ALA A 122 11.98 -5.14 -12.48
CA ALA A 122 11.61 -4.48 -13.74
C ALA A 122 10.08 -4.27 -13.83
N LEU A 123 9.29 -5.24 -13.40
CA LEU A 123 7.83 -5.14 -13.39
C LEU A 123 7.30 -4.21 -12.30
N ASP A 124 7.87 -4.26 -11.10
CA ASP A 124 7.48 -3.32 -10.05
C ASP A 124 7.78 -1.89 -10.47
N ARG A 125 8.95 -1.61 -11.05
CA ARG A 125 9.28 -0.27 -11.58
C ARG A 125 8.31 0.17 -12.67
N LEU A 126 7.98 -0.69 -13.62
CA LEU A 126 6.99 -0.39 -14.64
C LEU A 126 5.62 -0.05 -14.02
N GLY A 127 5.17 -0.84 -13.05
CA GLY A 127 3.93 -0.60 -12.33
C GLY A 127 3.93 0.74 -11.58
N ASN A 128 5.00 1.03 -10.87
CA ASN A 128 5.18 2.25 -10.09
C ASN A 128 5.23 3.50 -10.97
N ASP A 129 5.92 3.43 -12.11
CA ASP A 129 5.96 4.53 -13.08
C ASP A 129 4.56 4.83 -13.64
N ARG A 130 3.76 3.81 -13.97
CA ARG A 130 2.37 3.98 -14.43
C ARG A 130 1.45 4.57 -13.35
N VAL A 131 1.61 4.15 -12.09
CA VAL A 131 0.88 4.77 -10.97
C VAL A 131 1.28 6.23 -10.82
N ALA A 132 2.56 6.57 -10.87
CA ALA A 132 3.05 7.94 -10.78
C ALA A 132 2.56 8.80 -11.93
N GLU A 133 2.51 8.28 -13.16
CA GLU A 133 1.94 8.95 -14.33
C GLU A 133 0.46 9.27 -14.14
N ALA A 134 -0.33 8.32 -13.64
CA ALA A 134 -1.76 8.53 -13.35
C ALA A 134 -1.97 9.62 -12.29
N VAL A 135 -1.16 9.61 -11.22
CA VAL A 135 -1.19 10.64 -10.19
C VAL A 135 -0.79 12.00 -10.75
N ALA A 136 0.23 12.08 -11.59
CA ALA A 136 0.68 13.33 -12.21
C ALA A 136 -0.38 13.95 -13.14
N GLN A 137 -1.21 13.13 -13.79
CA GLN A 137 -2.34 13.57 -14.61
C GLN A 137 -3.53 14.07 -13.79
N HIS A 138 -3.71 13.58 -12.57
CA HIS A 138 -4.85 13.90 -11.69
C HIS A 138 -4.40 14.17 -10.24
N PRO A 139 -3.50 15.14 -10.01
CA PRO A 139 -2.84 15.34 -8.71
C PRO A 139 -3.77 15.85 -7.59
N ASP A 140 -4.94 16.35 -7.95
CA ASP A 140 -6.01 16.77 -7.05
C ASP A 140 -7.01 15.65 -6.72
N ARG A 141 -6.93 14.52 -7.41
CA ARG A 141 -7.87 13.39 -7.27
C ARG A 141 -7.19 12.09 -6.86
N LEU A 142 -5.92 11.89 -7.20
CA LEU A 142 -5.21 10.64 -6.99
C LEU A 142 -3.92 10.84 -6.17
N VAL A 143 -3.69 9.91 -5.26
CA VAL A 143 -2.44 9.74 -4.51
C VAL A 143 -1.98 8.30 -4.75
N GLY A 144 -0.69 8.05 -4.92
CA GLY A 144 -0.18 6.74 -5.29
C GLY A 144 0.61 6.04 -4.19
N LEU A 145 0.43 4.72 -4.12
CA LEU A 145 1.34 3.76 -3.50
C LEU A 145 1.96 2.90 -4.60
N GLY A 146 3.23 2.54 -4.45
CA GLY A 146 3.92 1.61 -5.34
C GLY A 146 3.83 0.15 -4.86
N SER A 147 4.47 -0.75 -5.59
CA SER A 147 4.78 -2.13 -5.19
C SER A 147 6.29 -2.38 -5.28
N LEU A 148 6.76 -3.48 -4.70
CA LEU A 148 8.19 -3.79 -4.69
C LEU A 148 8.43 -5.30 -4.47
N PRO A 149 9.59 -5.83 -4.92
CA PRO A 149 9.91 -7.24 -4.80
C PRO A 149 10.48 -7.55 -3.40
N LEU A 150 9.61 -7.62 -2.37
CA LEU A 150 10.05 -7.72 -0.97
C LEU A 150 10.81 -9.01 -0.63
N HIS A 151 10.77 -10.04 -1.49
CA HIS A 151 11.62 -11.23 -1.38
C HIS A 151 13.10 -10.91 -1.62
N GLU A 152 13.40 -9.78 -2.27
CA GLU A 152 14.73 -9.24 -2.52
C GLU A 152 14.92 -7.93 -1.74
N VAL A 153 15.23 -8.03 -0.46
CA VAL A 153 15.17 -6.92 0.51
C VAL A 153 15.97 -5.69 0.09
N ALA A 154 17.14 -5.89 -0.52
CA ALA A 154 17.99 -4.78 -0.98
C ALA A 154 17.35 -4.03 -2.17
N LEU A 155 16.79 -4.75 -3.14
CA LEU A 155 16.07 -4.17 -4.27
C LEU A 155 14.79 -3.48 -3.80
N ALA A 156 14.06 -4.10 -2.89
CA ALA A 156 12.85 -3.55 -2.29
C ALA A 156 13.11 -2.23 -1.55
N ALA A 157 14.18 -2.16 -0.76
CA ALA A 157 14.56 -0.94 -0.04
C ALA A 157 14.96 0.20 -1.00
N ALA A 158 15.68 -0.11 -2.08
CA ALA A 158 16.05 0.87 -3.10
C ALA A 158 14.83 1.38 -3.87
N GLU A 159 13.91 0.49 -4.25
CA GLU A 159 12.69 0.85 -4.96
C GLU A 159 11.72 1.65 -4.07
N LEU A 160 11.63 1.31 -2.79
CA LEU A 160 10.86 2.11 -1.82
C LEU A 160 11.37 3.56 -1.77
N GLU A 161 12.69 3.76 -1.74
CA GLU A 161 13.29 5.10 -1.76
C GLU A 161 12.96 5.82 -3.07
N ARG A 162 13.06 5.13 -4.23
CA ARG A 162 12.69 5.68 -5.53
C ARG A 162 11.20 6.09 -5.57
N CYS A 163 10.31 5.23 -5.11
CA CYS A 163 8.88 5.53 -5.05
C CYS A 163 8.60 6.84 -4.31
N VAL A 164 9.21 7.01 -3.13
CA VAL A 164 8.94 8.19 -2.30
C VAL A 164 9.65 9.44 -2.80
N ARG A 165 10.95 9.35 -3.17
CA ARG A 165 11.78 10.52 -3.46
C ARG A 165 11.71 10.98 -4.90
N ASP A 166 11.66 10.03 -5.83
CA ASP A 166 11.75 10.34 -7.27
C ASP A 166 10.36 10.40 -7.91
N LEU A 167 9.48 9.44 -7.57
CA LEU A 167 8.14 9.36 -8.14
C LEU A 167 7.08 10.16 -7.36
N GLY A 168 7.37 10.57 -6.13
CA GLY A 168 6.44 11.32 -5.29
C GLY A 168 5.27 10.50 -4.75
N LEU A 169 5.37 9.17 -4.81
CA LEU A 169 4.41 8.26 -4.18
C LEU A 169 4.51 8.38 -2.66
N ARG A 170 3.45 8.04 -1.94
CA ARG A 170 3.40 8.20 -0.48
C ARG A 170 3.87 6.99 0.30
N GLY A 171 4.21 5.93 -0.38
CA GLY A 171 4.67 4.66 0.17
C GLY A 171 4.42 3.52 -0.80
N VAL A 172 4.21 2.32 -0.26
CA VAL A 172 4.01 1.10 -1.04
C VAL A 172 2.96 0.20 -0.39
N ILE A 173 2.32 -0.63 -1.23
CA ILE A 173 1.54 -1.78 -0.79
C ILE A 173 2.44 -3.01 -0.76
N ILE A 174 2.32 -3.84 0.27
CA ILE A 174 3.01 -5.12 0.41
C ILE A 174 2.02 -6.22 0.78
N SER A 175 2.42 -7.47 0.52
CA SER A 175 1.67 -8.64 0.98
C SER A 175 1.76 -8.82 2.49
N SER A 176 0.82 -9.57 3.06
CA SER A 176 0.80 -10.01 4.47
C SER A 176 1.98 -10.90 4.86
N HIS A 177 2.62 -11.53 3.88
CA HIS A 177 3.84 -12.35 4.04
C HIS A 177 4.67 -12.34 2.76
N VAL A 178 5.91 -12.81 2.84
CA VAL A 178 6.84 -12.93 1.71
C VAL A 178 7.18 -14.39 1.49
N ASN A 179 6.49 -15.06 0.56
CA ASN A 179 6.70 -16.48 0.24
C ASN A 179 6.69 -17.39 1.50
N GLY A 180 5.76 -17.15 2.42
CA GLY A 180 5.65 -17.89 3.68
C GLY A 180 6.58 -17.40 4.80
N ILE A 181 7.32 -16.32 4.57
CA ILE A 181 8.10 -15.63 5.61
C ILE A 181 7.24 -14.52 6.17
N GLU A 182 7.07 -14.49 7.49
CA GLU A 182 6.30 -13.48 8.18
C GLU A 182 6.98 -12.10 8.13
N LEU A 183 6.19 -11.02 8.18
CA LEU A 183 6.69 -9.66 8.06
C LEU A 183 7.61 -9.23 9.22
N GLY A 184 7.52 -9.90 10.36
CA GLY A 184 8.40 -9.67 11.51
C GLY A 184 9.78 -10.31 11.38
N ASP A 185 10.02 -11.17 10.39
CA ASP A 185 11.28 -11.90 10.22
C ASP A 185 12.51 -10.97 10.18
N GLU A 186 13.61 -11.41 10.79
CA GLU A 186 14.84 -10.63 10.91
C GLU A 186 15.41 -10.21 9.54
N ARG A 187 15.24 -11.03 8.52
CA ARG A 187 15.68 -10.73 7.15
C ARG A 187 15.06 -9.46 6.58
N LEU A 188 13.87 -9.07 7.03
CA LEU A 188 13.17 -7.87 6.56
C LEU A 188 13.54 -6.60 7.32
N ARG A 189 14.42 -6.66 8.35
CA ARG A 189 14.85 -5.49 9.13
C ARG A 189 15.40 -4.35 8.28
N PRO A 190 16.24 -4.60 7.25
CA PRO A 190 16.75 -3.51 6.40
C PRO A 190 15.63 -2.77 5.64
N PHE A 191 14.57 -3.47 5.23
CA PHE A 191 13.39 -2.86 4.62
C PHE A 191 12.65 -1.95 5.61
N TRP A 192 12.40 -2.42 6.83
CA TRP A 192 11.72 -1.63 7.86
C TRP A 192 12.53 -0.39 8.26
N ALA A 193 13.84 -0.53 8.38
CA ALA A 193 14.74 0.61 8.61
C ALA A 193 14.65 1.66 7.49
N LYS A 194 14.63 1.22 6.23
CA LYS A 194 14.45 2.11 5.07
C LYS A 194 13.07 2.76 5.08
N ALA A 195 12.01 2.03 5.36
CA ALA A 195 10.64 2.54 5.44
C ALA A 195 10.51 3.66 6.48
N GLU A 196 11.07 3.47 7.68
CA GLU A 196 11.11 4.50 8.72
C GLU A 196 11.95 5.70 8.27
N GLN A 197 13.14 5.47 7.69
CA GLN A 197 14.05 6.51 7.23
C GLN A 197 13.42 7.45 6.21
N VAL A 198 12.68 6.91 5.24
CA VAL A 198 12.04 7.72 4.18
C VAL A 198 10.65 8.21 4.58
N GLY A 199 10.11 7.74 5.70
CA GLY A 199 8.77 8.11 6.22
C GLY A 199 7.63 7.62 5.36
N ALA A 200 7.84 6.50 4.65
CA ALA A 200 6.85 5.89 3.77
C ALA A 200 5.67 5.31 4.55
N VAL A 201 4.48 5.37 3.97
CA VAL A 201 3.34 4.57 4.40
C VAL A 201 3.48 3.16 3.81
N ILE A 202 3.45 2.14 4.67
CA ILE A 202 3.46 0.74 4.26
C ILE A 202 2.04 0.21 4.43
N PHE A 203 1.38 -0.05 3.31
CA PHE A 203 0.04 -0.63 3.30
C PHE A 203 0.13 -2.15 3.21
N ILE A 204 -0.25 -2.86 4.27
CA ILE A 204 -0.30 -4.32 4.33
C ILE A 204 -1.66 -4.78 3.83
N HIS A 205 -1.64 -5.59 2.76
CA HIS A 205 -2.83 -6.19 2.17
C HIS A 205 -2.63 -7.70 2.05
N PRO A 206 -3.62 -8.53 2.36
CA PRO A 206 -3.47 -9.98 2.29
C PRO A 206 -3.18 -10.46 0.87
N ALA A 207 -2.24 -11.39 0.75
CA ALA A 207 -1.90 -12.03 -0.53
C ALA A 207 -2.93 -13.08 -0.94
N GLY A 208 -3.69 -13.57 0.02
CA GLY A 208 -4.60 -14.70 -0.10
C GLY A 208 -4.01 -15.98 0.47
N ASN A 209 -4.85 -16.70 1.20
CA ASN A 209 -4.48 -17.95 1.84
C ASN A 209 -4.76 -19.11 0.90
N THR A 210 -3.74 -19.89 0.57
CA THR A 210 -3.81 -21.03 -0.37
C THR A 210 -4.04 -22.37 0.31
N GLU A 211 -4.33 -22.41 1.62
CA GLU A 211 -4.68 -23.65 2.33
C GLU A 211 -5.93 -24.28 1.69
N GLN A 212 -5.86 -25.58 1.43
CA GLN A 212 -6.92 -26.30 0.70
C GLN A 212 -8.31 -26.15 1.33
N ARG A 213 -8.42 -26.09 2.66
CA ARG A 213 -9.69 -25.87 3.36
C ARG A 213 -10.34 -24.53 2.99
N MET A 214 -9.54 -23.54 2.62
CA MET A 214 -10.00 -22.20 2.29
C MET A 214 -10.37 -22.00 0.82
N LEU A 215 -10.05 -22.97 -0.05
CA LEU A 215 -10.39 -22.90 -1.48
C LEU A 215 -11.89 -23.11 -1.76
N ARG A 216 -12.66 -23.55 -0.76
CA ARG A 216 -14.12 -23.75 -0.88
C ARG A 216 -14.88 -22.52 -0.38
N ASN A 217 -16.06 -22.28 -0.93
CA ASN A 217 -17.05 -21.31 -0.45
C ASN A 217 -16.47 -19.88 -0.27
N ARG A 218 -15.45 -19.53 -1.04
CA ARG A 218 -14.74 -18.24 -0.92
C ARG A 218 -14.10 -18.00 0.46
N LEU A 219 -13.81 -19.07 1.23
CA LEU A 219 -13.22 -18.93 2.56
C LEU A 219 -11.85 -18.26 2.54
N MET A 220 -11.11 -18.36 1.42
CA MET A 220 -9.85 -17.62 1.26
C MET A 220 -10.03 -16.09 1.38
N ILE A 221 -11.20 -15.55 1.00
CA ILE A 221 -11.53 -14.13 1.15
C ILE A 221 -12.15 -13.86 2.52
N THR A 222 -13.17 -14.65 2.89
CA THR A 222 -13.98 -14.34 4.07
C THR A 222 -13.32 -14.74 5.39
N VAL A 223 -12.41 -15.70 5.37
CA VAL A 223 -11.65 -16.20 6.53
C VAL A 223 -10.15 -15.97 6.34
N GLY A 224 -9.61 -16.30 5.17
CA GLY A 224 -8.18 -16.28 4.90
C GLY A 224 -7.58 -14.88 4.96
N GLN A 225 -8.20 -13.90 4.29
CA GLN A 225 -7.68 -12.52 4.30
C GLN A 225 -7.62 -11.94 5.72
N PRO A 226 -8.69 -11.94 6.52
CA PRO A 226 -8.62 -11.44 7.90
C PRO A 226 -7.64 -12.23 8.79
N LEU A 227 -7.41 -13.50 8.51
CA LEU A 227 -6.43 -14.32 9.23
C LEU A 227 -5.00 -13.90 8.89
N GLU A 228 -4.69 -13.64 7.63
CA GLU A 228 -3.37 -13.20 7.19
C GLU A 228 -2.99 -11.83 7.75
N GLU A 229 -3.94 -10.90 7.83
CA GLU A 229 -3.73 -9.61 8.49
C GLU A 229 -3.40 -9.77 9.97
N ALA A 230 -4.12 -10.68 10.65
CA ALA A 230 -3.84 -10.98 12.04
C ALA A 230 -2.44 -11.61 12.22
N TYR A 231 -2.00 -12.49 11.32
CA TYR A 231 -0.64 -13.02 11.34
C TYR A 231 0.41 -11.93 11.10
N ALA A 232 0.24 -11.11 10.05
CA ALA A 232 1.17 -10.05 9.71
C ALA A 232 1.40 -9.08 10.87
N LEU A 233 0.33 -8.56 11.46
CA LEU A 233 0.43 -7.63 12.60
C LEU A 233 1.00 -8.32 13.85
N SER A 234 0.61 -9.57 14.13
CA SER A 234 1.14 -10.32 15.28
C SER A 234 2.63 -10.56 15.15
N SER A 235 3.10 -10.93 13.96
CA SER A 235 4.51 -11.14 13.67
C SER A 235 5.32 -9.86 13.89
N LEU A 236 4.85 -8.70 13.37
CA LEU A 236 5.50 -7.41 13.58
C LEU A 236 5.63 -7.04 15.06
N ILE A 237 4.64 -7.41 15.88
CA ILE A 237 4.65 -7.15 17.32
C ILE A 237 5.57 -8.13 18.04
N TYR A 238 5.36 -9.45 17.87
CA TYR A 238 6.12 -10.46 18.58
C TYR A 238 7.60 -10.49 18.22
N GLU A 239 7.93 -10.23 16.97
CA GLU A 239 9.33 -10.16 16.51
C GLU A 239 9.99 -8.78 16.80
N GLY A 240 9.27 -7.85 17.47
CA GLY A 240 9.81 -6.59 17.95
C GLY A 240 10.07 -5.52 16.89
N VAL A 241 9.51 -5.64 15.67
CA VAL A 241 9.62 -4.60 14.61
C VAL A 241 9.09 -3.27 15.12
N MET A 242 7.92 -3.31 15.76
CA MET A 242 7.28 -2.10 16.28
C MET A 242 8.10 -1.41 17.36
N ASP A 243 8.89 -2.16 18.13
CA ASP A 243 9.77 -1.61 19.15
C ASP A 243 11.08 -1.07 18.58
N GLN A 244 11.59 -1.74 17.57
CA GLN A 244 12.85 -1.35 16.91
C GLN A 244 12.66 -0.11 16.02
N PHE A 245 11.50 0.02 15.38
CA PHE A 245 11.18 1.09 14.43
C PHE A 245 9.91 1.85 14.86
N PRO A 246 9.99 2.71 15.89
CA PRO A 246 8.81 3.35 16.50
C PRO A 246 8.12 4.39 15.62
N LYS A 247 8.74 4.83 14.52
CA LYS A 247 8.18 5.87 13.62
C LYS A 247 7.60 5.27 12.34
N LEU A 248 7.53 3.94 12.22
CA LEU A 248 6.90 3.29 11.08
C LEU A 248 5.44 3.72 10.94
N LYS A 249 5.03 3.94 9.70
CA LYS A 249 3.65 4.23 9.31
C LYS A 249 3.07 3.00 8.61
N ILE A 250 2.52 2.09 9.38
CA ILE A 250 1.93 0.85 8.87
C ILE A 250 0.42 0.99 8.87
N MET A 251 -0.19 0.93 7.68
CA MET A 251 -1.62 0.82 7.47
C MET A 251 -1.96 -0.63 7.11
N VAL A 252 -3.04 -1.16 7.65
CA VAL A 252 -3.50 -2.53 7.38
C VAL A 252 -4.90 -2.53 6.81
N ALA A 253 -5.15 -3.44 5.87
CA ALA A 253 -6.46 -3.63 5.26
C ALA A 253 -7.49 -4.23 6.23
N HIS A 254 -8.76 -4.13 5.87
CA HIS A 254 -9.91 -4.80 6.49
C HIS A 254 -9.95 -4.68 8.02
N GLY A 255 -9.62 -3.46 8.53
CA GLY A 255 -9.62 -3.17 9.96
C GLY A 255 -8.63 -3.99 10.79
N GLY A 256 -7.62 -4.58 10.16
CA GLY A 256 -6.63 -5.45 10.81
C GLY A 256 -7.12 -6.88 11.08
N GLY A 257 -8.13 -7.30 10.34
CA GLY A 257 -8.66 -8.64 10.38
C GLY A 257 -9.27 -9.01 11.74
N TYR A 258 -8.90 -10.17 12.25
CA TYR A 258 -9.41 -10.63 13.56
C TYR A 258 -8.66 -10.03 14.76
N LEU A 259 -7.52 -9.36 14.55
CA LEU A 259 -6.60 -9.03 15.63
C LEU A 259 -7.19 -8.09 16.68
N PRO A 260 -7.87 -6.97 16.32
CA PRO A 260 -8.47 -6.09 17.32
C PRO A 260 -9.51 -6.80 18.21
N PHE A 261 -10.21 -7.80 17.65
CA PHE A 261 -11.20 -8.57 18.39
C PHE A 261 -10.56 -9.57 19.39
N TYR A 262 -9.44 -10.19 18.99
CA TYR A 262 -8.77 -11.24 19.80
C TYR A 262 -7.55 -10.77 20.58
N ALA A 263 -7.25 -9.47 20.62
CA ALA A 263 -6.07 -8.93 21.30
C ALA A 263 -5.95 -9.37 22.77
N GLY A 264 -7.06 -9.48 23.51
CA GLY A 264 -7.07 -9.97 24.88
C GLY A 264 -6.55 -11.41 25.07
N ARG A 265 -6.61 -12.25 24.02
CA ARG A 265 -6.01 -13.58 24.07
C ARG A 265 -4.48 -13.50 24.05
N HIS A 266 -3.91 -12.57 23.27
CA HIS A 266 -2.48 -12.30 23.24
C HIS A 266 -2.00 -11.65 24.55
N ASP A 267 -2.78 -10.72 25.13
CA ASP A 267 -2.48 -10.13 26.45
C ASP A 267 -2.35 -11.21 27.52
N ASN A 268 -3.23 -12.22 27.46
CA ASN A 268 -3.20 -13.33 28.40
C ASN A 268 -1.90 -14.15 28.29
N GLU A 269 -1.39 -14.41 27.08
CA GLU A 269 -0.11 -15.09 26.88
C GLU A 269 1.06 -14.28 27.46
N TYR A 270 1.05 -12.95 27.29
CA TYR A 270 2.04 -12.06 27.91
C TYR A 270 1.98 -12.11 29.43
N ARG A 271 0.80 -12.01 30.02
CA ARG A 271 0.60 -12.03 31.50
C ARG A 271 0.98 -13.36 32.13
N TYR A 272 0.91 -14.46 31.38
CA TYR A 272 1.43 -15.76 31.81
C TYR A 272 2.94 -15.94 31.57
N GLY A 273 3.65 -14.91 31.14
CA GLY A 273 5.09 -14.96 30.86
C GLY A 273 5.49 -15.81 29.66
N ARG A 274 4.53 -16.11 28.74
CA ARG A 274 4.78 -16.90 27.52
C ARG A 274 5.19 -16.06 26.32
N ALA A 275 5.21 -14.74 26.46
CA ALA A 275 5.67 -13.78 25.46
C ALA A 275 6.64 -12.78 26.09
N PRO A 276 7.79 -13.23 26.65
CA PRO A 276 8.70 -12.39 27.42
C PRO A 276 9.40 -11.31 26.60
N GLN A 277 9.38 -11.42 25.27
CA GLN A 277 9.94 -10.43 24.34
C GLN A 277 9.10 -9.16 24.24
N LEU A 278 7.82 -9.19 24.63
CA LEU A 278 6.96 -8.00 24.62
C LEU A 278 7.30 -7.06 25.80
N LYS A 279 7.19 -5.76 25.58
CA LYS A 279 7.42 -4.73 26.60
C LYS A 279 6.16 -4.35 27.40
N GLY A 280 5.04 -5.01 27.12
CA GLY A 280 3.75 -4.77 27.75
C GLY A 280 2.66 -5.63 27.14
N ASP A 281 1.41 -5.39 27.55
CA ASP A 281 0.26 -6.07 26.97
C ASP A 281 0.27 -5.91 25.43
N PHE A 282 0.01 -7.00 24.73
CA PHE A 282 -0.02 -7.02 23.26
C PHE A 282 -0.99 -5.97 22.68
N SER A 283 -2.14 -5.79 23.31
CA SER A 283 -3.14 -4.80 22.89
C SER A 283 -2.63 -3.37 22.91
N SER A 284 -1.58 -3.07 23.70
CA SER A 284 -0.96 -1.74 23.74
C SER A 284 -0.25 -1.35 22.45
N TYR A 285 0.05 -2.32 21.57
CA TYR A 285 0.64 -2.07 20.26
C TYR A 285 -0.40 -1.71 19.20
N LEU A 286 -1.66 -2.10 19.34
CA LEU A 286 -2.70 -1.83 18.33
C LEU A 286 -2.81 -0.34 17.95
N PRO A 287 -2.73 0.63 18.89
CA PRO A 287 -2.76 2.06 18.56
C PRO A 287 -1.56 2.56 17.74
N ARG A 288 -0.59 1.71 17.42
CA ARG A 288 0.59 2.06 16.62
C ARG A 288 0.40 1.80 15.12
N PHE A 289 -0.68 1.12 14.77
CA PHE A 289 -1.06 0.86 13.38
C PHE A 289 -2.18 1.80 12.96
N PHE A 290 -2.32 1.94 11.63
CA PHE A 290 -3.43 2.61 10.99
C PHE A 290 -4.32 1.55 10.32
N TYR A 291 -5.61 1.80 10.28
CA TYR A 291 -6.60 0.82 9.85
C TYR A 291 -7.53 1.41 8.79
N ASP A 292 -7.84 0.62 7.78
CA ASP A 292 -8.92 0.97 6.89
C ASP A 292 -10.29 0.60 7.47
N SER A 293 -11.37 1.06 6.86
CA SER A 293 -12.72 0.86 7.34
C SER A 293 -13.49 -0.24 6.59
N VAL A 294 -12.82 -1.12 5.84
CA VAL A 294 -13.49 -2.19 5.07
C VAL A 294 -13.93 -3.33 6.00
N LEU A 295 -14.98 -3.10 6.76
CA LEU A 295 -15.51 -4.04 7.76
C LEU A 295 -16.94 -4.50 7.46
N PHE A 296 -17.57 -3.98 6.38
CA PHE A 296 -18.89 -4.33 5.87
C PHE A 296 -20.06 -4.13 6.84
N ASN A 297 -19.80 -3.90 8.13
CA ASN A 297 -20.80 -3.67 9.16
C ASN A 297 -20.41 -2.46 10.02
N PRO A 298 -21.26 -1.41 10.12
CA PRO A 298 -20.99 -0.25 10.96
C PRO A 298 -20.73 -0.57 12.43
N ASP A 299 -21.34 -1.62 12.99
CA ASP A 299 -21.09 -2.06 14.38
C ASP A 299 -19.65 -2.53 14.57
N MET A 300 -19.01 -3.10 13.53
CA MET A 300 -17.61 -3.50 13.58
C MET A 300 -16.68 -2.29 13.53
N LEU A 301 -17.02 -1.26 12.78
CA LEU A 301 -16.31 0.00 12.80
C LEU A 301 -16.40 0.67 14.18
N GLU A 302 -17.62 0.69 14.77
CA GLU A 302 -17.83 1.19 16.14
C GLU A 302 -17.02 0.39 17.17
N PHE A 303 -16.92 -0.94 17.01
CA PHE A 303 -16.08 -1.77 17.84
C PHE A 303 -14.58 -1.43 17.66
N LEU A 304 -14.10 -1.31 16.43
CA LEU A 304 -12.70 -1.01 16.13
C LEU A 304 -12.25 0.28 16.85
N VAL A 305 -13.02 1.35 16.81
CA VAL A 305 -12.68 2.62 17.49
C VAL A 305 -12.73 2.53 19.02
N THR A 306 -13.23 1.43 19.60
CA THR A 306 -13.06 1.15 21.02
C THR A 306 -11.70 0.53 21.36
N LYS A 307 -10.99 0.01 20.36
CA LYS A 307 -9.70 -0.69 20.51
C LYS A 307 -8.51 0.16 20.07
N VAL A 308 -8.75 1.07 19.12
CA VAL A 308 -7.72 1.94 18.55
C VAL A 308 -8.26 3.37 18.48
N PRO A 309 -7.39 4.40 18.50
CA PRO A 309 -7.85 5.78 18.34
C PRO A 309 -8.61 5.97 17.02
N ALA A 310 -9.74 6.66 17.04
CA ALA A 310 -10.50 6.98 15.82
C ALA A 310 -9.66 7.76 14.80
N SER A 311 -8.62 8.48 15.24
CA SER A 311 -7.63 9.17 14.39
C SER A 311 -6.75 8.23 13.59
N HIS A 312 -6.73 6.93 13.91
CA HIS A 312 -5.97 5.90 13.20
C HIS A 312 -6.85 5.06 12.26
N VAL A 313 -8.13 5.39 12.15
CA VAL A 313 -9.07 4.74 11.23
C VAL A 313 -9.38 5.67 10.06
N MET A 314 -9.41 5.14 8.84
CA MET A 314 -9.61 5.92 7.61
C MET A 314 -10.69 5.28 6.74
N LEU A 315 -11.44 6.13 6.03
CA LEU A 315 -12.41 5.65 5.04
C LEU A 315 -11.72 4.85 3.95
N ALA A 316 -12.30 3.70 3.63
CA ALA A 316 -11.85 2.82 2.56
C ALA A 316 -13.02 2.13 1.88
N SER A 317 -12.91 1.92 0.57
CA SER A 317 -13.92 1.23 -0.22
C SER A 317 -13.48 -0.15 -0.72
N ASP A 318 -12.18 -0.45 -0.69
CA ASP A 318 -11.60 -1.60 -1.38
C ASP A 318 -12.04 -1.63 -2.87
N TYR A 319 -11.96 -0.44 -3.48
CA TYR A 319 -12.38 -0.29 -4.87
C TYR A 319 -11.57 -1.21 -5.80
N PRO A 320 -12.22 -1.94 -6.69
CA PRO A 320 -13.63 -1.89 -7.06
C PRO A 320 -14.49 -3.01 -6.42
N PHE A 321 -14.05 -3.64 -5.34
CA PHE A 321 -14.59 -4.91 -4.85
C PHE A 321 -15.68 -4.78 -3.78
N ALA A 322 -15.52 -3.88 -2.80
CA ALA A 322 -16.27 -3.94 -1.56
C ALA A 322 -17.34 -2.84 -1.40
N GLU A 323 -17.03 -1.72 -0.75
CA GLU A 323 -18.05 -0.77 -0.31
C GLU A 323 -18.45 0.22 -1.43
N LYS A 324 -19.70 0.11 -1.86
CA LYS A 324 -20.24 0.95 -2.94
C LYS A 324 -20.72 2.34 -2.47
N LYS A 325 -20.89 2.52 -1.15
CA LYS A 325 -21.37 3.77 -0.54
C LYS A 325 -20.52 4.13 0.67
N PRO A 326 -19.22 4.35 0.50
CA PRO A 326 -18.27 4.44 1.60
C PRO A 326 -18.58 5.60 2.56
N VAL A 327 -19.08 6.73 2.07
CA VAL A 327 -19.48 7.87 2.92
C VAL A 327 -20.70 7.51 3.77
N GLU A 328 -21.73 6.90 3.17
CA GLU A 328 -22.94 6.46 3.88
C GLU A 328 -22.59 5.42 4.94
N TYR A 329 -21.69 4.50 4.62
CA TYR A 329 -21.20 3.47 5.53
C TYR A 329 -20.63 4.09 6.82
N ILE A 330 -19.70 5.05 6.73
CA ILE A 330 -19.17 5.75 7.91
C ILE A 330 -20.27 6.48 8.69
N ARG A 331 -21.22 7.13 7.98
CA ARG A 331 -22.32 7.87 8.62
C ARG A 331 -23.34 6.98 9.35
N ARG A 332 -23.37 5.69 9.04
CA ARG A 332 -24.21 4.70 9.73
C ARG A 332 -23.64 4.24 11.07
N ALA A 333 -22.38 4.43 11.35
CA ALA A 333 -21.72 4.12 12.63
C ALA A 333 -22.13 5.16 13.70
N LYS A 334 -23.31 4.99 14.30
CA LYS A 334 -23.96 6.03 15.14
C LYS A 334 -23.30 6.25 16.49
N LYS A 335 -22.52 5.28 17.00
CA LYS A 335 -21.77 5.44 18.26
C LYS A 335 -20.47 6.22 18.08
N ILE A 336 -20.04 6.48 16.84
CA ILE A 336 -18.90 7.33 16.53
C ILE A 336 -19.41 8.78 16.41
N GLY A 337 -18.78 9.70 17.17
CA GLY A 337 -19.13 11.12 17.16
C GLY A 337 -18.96 11.75 15.77
N LYS A 338 -19.80 12.76 15.44
CA LYS A 338 -19.75 13.43 14.13
C LYS A 338 -18.36 13.94 13.75
N LYS A 339 -17.62 14.51 14.71
CA LYS A 339 -16.24 15.01 14.51
C LYS A 339 -15.29 13.88 14.13
N GLU A 340 -15.40 12.72 14.77
CA GLU A 340 -14.59 11.55 14.49
C GLU A 340 -14.97 10.92 13.14
N GLN A 341 -16.28 10.85 12.84
CA GLN A 341 -16.73 10.42 11.51
C GLN A 341 -16.16 11.33 10.40
N ASP A 342 -16.14 12.65 10.61
CA ASP A 342 -15.57 13.61 9.66
C ASP A 342 -14.05 13.42 9.53
N ALA A 343 -13.37 13.09 10.64
CA ALA A 343 -11.95 12.77 10.60
C ALA A 343 -11.65 11.46 9.87
N ILE A 344 -12.44 10.40 10.09
CA ILE A 344 -12.35 9.12 9.37
C ILE A 344 -12.59 9.31 7.87
N LEU A 345 -13.51 10.20 7.48
CA LEU A 345 -13.79 10.49 6.08
C LEU A 345 -12.60 11.11 5.34
N GLY A 346 -11.71 11.87 6.02
CA GLY A 346 -10.66 12.55 5.28
C GLY A 346 -9.44 13.02 6.07
N THR A 347 -9.60 13.76 7.19
CA THR A 347 -8.44 14.39 7.85
C THR A 347 -7.44 13.41 8.40
N ASN A 348 -7.85 12.21 8.82
CA ASN A 348 -6.93 11.14 9.26
C ASN A 348 -6.02 10.69 8.10
N ALA A 349 -6.62 10.41 6.95
CA ALA A 349 -5.87 10.05 5.75
C ALA A 349 -4.98 11.19 5.27
N ALA A 350 -5.48 12.43 5.29
CA ALA A 350 -4.70 13.61 4.94
C ALA A 350 -3.43 13.73 5.80
N GLY A 351 -3.56 13.49 7.11
CA GLY A 351 -2.43 13.48 8.05
C GLY A 351 -1.42 12.36 7.76
N LEU A 352 -1.90 11.12 7.54
CA LEU A 352 -1.03 9.97 7.30
C LEU A 352 -0.24 10.10 6.00
N PHE A 353 -0.93 10.47 4.92
CA PHE A 353 -0.35 10.55 3.57
C PHE A 353 0.25 11.92 3.23
N GLY A 354 0.15 12.91 4.13
CA GLY A 354 0.64 14.27 3.87
C GLY A 354 -0.10 14.95 2.71
N ILE A 355 -1.43 14.79 2.64
CA ILE A 355 -2.30 15.40 1.64
C ILE A 355 -2.78 16.76 2.16
N SER A 356 -2.61 17.81 1.35
CA SER A 356 -3.16 19.14 1.69
C SER A 356 -4.66 19.18 1.34
N ILE A 357 -5.52 19.49 2.32
CA ILE A 357 -6.98 19.56 2.16
C ILE A 357 -7.54 20.88 2.69
#